data_f5ac4910d9be15c84c913fdd452f4ebb
#
_entry.id   f5ac4910d9be15c84c913fdd452f4ebb
#
_cell.length_a   1.000
_cell.length_b   1.000
_cell.length_c   1.000
_cell.angle_alpha   90.00
_cell.angle_beta   90.00
_cell.angle_gamma   90.00
#
_symmetry.space_group_name_H-M   'P 1'
#
loop_
_entity.id
_entity.type
_entity.pdbx_description
1 polymer ?
#
loop_
_entity_poly.entity_id
_entity_poly.type
_entity_poly.pdbx_seq_one_letter_code
_entity_poly.pdbx_strand_id
1 'polypeptide(L)'
;MQKPIDLHEPCAETLKQSKEKNLEKVASYKFPQADHYLEDLLGAHPGDGNMPKDPVFLSAFSQSHFIEGMDLVKNVSTIRKILPNSKFIIYNLGMSEKHKVKVLAVCDCELRLFPFERFPDFVGIMKGYAWKPLAIQLVARDHPFVIWMDASVRFITKDLQPWFDKVRNLGVLASVGHAPVAMRTHPLTFQTLVEKQCTFREDKEFEATFIMIYGTMFVREYFLKPWVSCALTKGCLVPDESPSKYINCNGDASKPHYFDCHRFDQSILSILLLRLYHENIQSHIMHHEFYRFCKSADEEWYLPQFVNEFRVANSQTCM
;
A
#
# COMPACT_ATOMS: atom_id res chain seq x y z
N MET A 1 -17.86 -23.37 -11.73
CA MET A 1 -17.96 -21.98 -12.23
C MET A 1 -18.98 -21.26 -11.37
N GLN A 2 -18.54 -20.27 -10.60
CA GLN A 2 -19.46 -19.38 -9.88
C GLN A 2 -20.22 -18.53 -10.91
N LYS A 3 -21.55 -18.38 -10.73
CA LYS A 3 -22.34 -17.47 -11.55
C LYS A 3 -21.84 -16.04 -11.36
N PRO A 4 -21.79 -15.21 -12.42
CA PRO A 4 -21.54 -13.78 -12.28
C PRO A 4 -22.51 -13.21 -11.25
N ILE A 5 -22.00 -12.41 -10.32
CA ILE A 5 -22.87 -11.71 -9.35
C ILE A 5 -23.61 -10.63 -10.14
N ASP A 6 -24.94 -10.69 -10.13
CA ASP A 6 -25.76 -9.62 -10.67
C ASP A 6 -25.69 -8.44 -9.68
N LEU A 7 -24.96 -7.40 -10.06
CA LEU A 7 -24.82 -6.19 -9.22
C LEU A 7 -26.11 -5.36 -9.20
N HIS A 8 -27.11 -5.66 -9.98
CA HIS A 8 -28.42 -5.02 -9.94
C HIS A 8 -29.33 -5.61 -8.88
N GLU A 9 -29.00 -6.82 -8.36
CA GLU A 9 -29.76 -7.39 -7.25
C GLU A 9 -29.55 -6.57 -5.97
N PRO A 10 -30.61 -6.44 -5.12
CA PRO A 10 -30.50 -5.78 -3.84
C PRO A 10 -29.43 -6.43 -2.97
N CYS A 11 -28.47 -5.66 -2.49
CA CYS A 11 -27.45 -6.15 -1.57
C CYS A 11 -28.01 -6.14 -0.14
N ALA A 12 -28.01 -7.30 0.51
CA ALA A 12 -28.50 -7.43 1.89
C ALA A 12 -27.55 -6.79 2.93
N GLU A 13 -26.34 -6.40 2.54
CA GLU A 13 -25.33 -5.77 3.38
C GLU A 13 -24.92 -4.42 2.80
N THR A 14 -24.64 -3.45 3.66
CA THR A 14 -24.24 -2.09 3.25
C THR A 14 -23.12 -1.56 4.13
N LEU A 15 -22.29 -0.66 3.57
CA LEU A 15 -21.33 0.14 4.35
C LEU A 15 -22.04 1.26 5.13
N LYS A 16 -23.22 1.68 4.70
CA LYS A 16 -24.05 2.71 5.36
C LYS A 16 -24.72 2.19 6.65
N GLN A 17 -23.94 1.53 7.48
CA GLN A 17 -24.28 1.09 8.83
C GLN A 17 -23.42 1.83 9.85
N SER A 18 -23.72 1.71 11.16
CA SER A 18 -22.92 2.41 12.16
C SER A 18 -21.45 2.01 12.13
N LYS A 19 -20.59 2.90 12.59
CA LYS A 19 -19.15 2.67 12.71
C LYS A 19 -18.85 1.42 13.55
N GLU A 20 -19.58 1.21 14.63
CA GLU A 20 -19.43 0.04 15.52
C GLU A 20 -19.68 -1.25 14.77
N LYS A 21 -20.74 -1.34 13.96
CA LYS A 21 -21.04 -2.54 13.16
C LYS A 21 -19.98 -2.82 12.10
N ASN A 22 -19.49 -1.78 11.45
CA ASN A 22 -18.38 -1.93 10.50
C ASN A 22 -17.10 -2.41 11.22
N LEU A 23 -16.83 -1.89 12.41
CA LEU A 23 -15.69 -2.29 13.23
C LEU A 23 -15.81 -3.74 13.69
N GLU A 24 -17.00 -4.15 14.19
CA GLU A 24 -17.31 -5.53 14.56
C GLU A 24 -17.10 -6.48 13.38
N LYS A 25 -17.46 -6.03 12.15
CA LYS A 25 -17.24 -6.81 10.94
C LYS A 25 -15.75 -7.05 10.69
N VAL A 26 -14.91 -6.00 10.75
CA VAL A 26 -13.45 -6.15 10.63
C VAL A 26 -12.87 -7.03 11.72
N ALA A 27 -13.32 -6.85 12.97
CA ALA A 27 -12.88 -7.68 14.10
C ALA A 27 -13.30 -9.16 13.97
N SER A 28 -14.32 -9.45 13.18
CA SER A 28 -14.79 -10.82 12.95
C SER A 28 -13.97 -11.61 11.90
N TYR A 29 -13.07 -10.96 11.17
CA TYR A 29 -12.21 -11.65 10.20
C TYR A 29 -11.34 -12.71 10.87
N LYS A 30 -11.19 -13.86 10.25
CA LYS A 30 -10.44 -15.00 10.78
C LYS A 30 -9.31 -15.40 9.85
N PHE A 31 -8.10 -15.45 10.38
CA PHE A 31 -6.89 -15.73 9.65
C PHE A 31 -6.02 -16.80 10.35
N PRO A 32 -6.51 -18.02 10.56
CA PRO A 32 -5.79 -19.01 11.37
C PRO A 32 -4.41 -19.37 10.81
N GLN A 33 -4.18 -19.16 9.50
CA GLN A 33 -2.86 -19.38 8.88
C GLN A 33 -1.85 -18.30 9.26
N ALA A 34 -2.32 -17.12 9.68
CA ALA A 34 -1.45 -15.98 10.01
C ALA A 34 -1.06 -15.94 11.50
N ASP A 35 -1.83 -16.58 12.37
CA ASP A 35 -1.73 -16.39 13.84
C ASP A 35 -0.31 -16.58 14.39
N HIS A 36 0.42 -17.58 13.93
CA HIS A 36 1.79 -17.86 14.42
C HIS A 36 2.84 -16.84 13.95
N TYR A 37 2.54 -16.01 12.94
CA TYR A 37 3.43 -14.93 12.51
C TYR A 37 3.18 -13.62 13.25
N LEU A 38 1.93 -13.43 13.75
CA LEU A 38 1.47 -12.12 14.22
C LEU A 38 2.19 -11.66 15.48
N GLU A 39 2.54 -12.55 16.39
CA GLU A 39 3.24 -12.19 17.63
C GLU A 39 4.56 -11.46 17.35
N ASP A 40 5.38 -12.04 16.47
CA ASP A 40 6.66 -11.44 16.06
C ASP A 40 6.48 -10.19 15.18
N LEU A 41 5.53 -10.22 14.24
CA LEU A 41 5.29 -9.11 13.33
C LEU A 41 4.70 -7.88 14.02
N LEU A 42 3.79 -8.08 14.95
CA LEU A 42 3.16 -6.94 15.61
C LEU A 42 4.07 -6.30 16.67
N GLY A 43 4.84 -7.07 17.45
CA GLY A 43 5.72 -6.55 18.49
C GLY A 43 5.00 -5.70 19.56
N ALA A 44 5.73 -4.98 20.39
CA ALA A 44 5.17 -4.04 21.37
C ALA A 44 4.79 -2.71 20.72
N HIS A 45 3.75 -2.05 21.22
CA HIS A 45 3.35 -0.70 20.80
C HIS A 45 3.85 0.33 21.84
N PRO A 46 4.39 1.49 21.42
CA PRO A 46 4.92 2.49 22.36
C PRO A 46 3.86 3.20 23.20
N GLY A 47 2.57 2.97 22.91
CA GLY A 47 1.45 3.74 23.43
C GLY A 47 1.18 5.00 22.61
N ASP A 48 -0.09 5.37 22.43
CA ASP A 48 -0.49 6.48 21.56
C ASP A 48 0.07 7.84 22.03
N GLY A 49 0.36 7.98 23.31
CA GLY A 49 0.99 9.19 23.86
C GLY A 49 2.48 9.36 23.50
N ASN A 50 3.15 8.31 23.04
CA ASN A 50 4.58 8.29 22.71
C ASN A 50 4.85 8.15 21.20
N MET A 51 3.88 8.49 20.38
CA MET A 51 4.00 8.37 18.92
C MET A 51 5.01 9.37 18.34
N PRO A 52 5.83 8.94 17.35
CA PRO A 52 6.85 9.80 16.75
C PRO A 52 6.24 10.95 15.94
N LYS A 53 6.97 12.07 15.90
CA LYS A 53 6.60 13.23 15.06
C LYS A 53 7.08 13.08 13.62
N ASP A 54 8.25 12.48 13.43
CA ASP A 54 8.88 12.35 12.12
C ASP A 54 8.59 10.98 11.50
N PRO A 55 8.32 10.92 10.19
CA PRO A 55 8.02 9.67 9.52
C PRO A 55 9.26 8.84 9.22
N VAL A 56 9.04 7.55 8.98
CA VAL A 56 9.93 6.72 8.19
C VAL A 56 9.38 6.65 6.77
N PHE A 57 10.13 7.14 5.80
CA PHE A 57 9.89 6.89 4.38
C PHE A 57 10.26 5.45 4.07
N LEU A 58 9.36 4.73 3.42
CA LEU A 58 9.53 3.31 3.12
C LEU A 58 9.22 3.03 1.66
N SER A 59 10.10 2.29 1.02
CA SER A 59 9.88 1.76 -0.32
C SER A 59 10.43 0.35 -0.45
N ALA A 60 10.08 -0.33 -1.53
CA ALA A 60 10.70 -1.59 -1.91
C ALA A 60 10.72 -1.73 -3.42
N PHE A 61 11.83 -2.21 -3.98
CA PHE A 61 11.92 -2.47 -5.41
C PHE A 61 12.94 -3.57 -5.73
N SER A 62 12.73 -4.19 -6.86
CA SER A 62 13.61 -5.19 -7.44
C SER A 62 14.43 -4.58 -8.59
N GLN A 63 15.21 -5.42 -9.26
CA GLN A 63 15.99 -5.00 -10.42
C GLN A 63 15.14 -4.43 -11.56
N SER A 64 13.93 -4.94 -11.77
CA SER A 64 13.03 -4.47 -12.83
C SER A 64 12.50 -3.03 -12.63
N HIS A 65 12.54 -2.52 -11.39
CA HIS A 65 12.11 -1.17 -11.03
C HIS A 65 13.28 -0.32 -10.49
N PHE A 66 14.52 -0.73 -10.84
CA PHE A 66 15.71 -0.08 -10.30
C PHE A 66 15.79 1.40 -10.69
N ILE A 67 15.49 1.74 -11.94
CA ILE A 67 15.55 3.11 -12.45
C ILE A 67 14.54 3.99 -11.73
N GLU A 68 13.27 3.57 -11.67
CA GLU A 68 12.23 4.27 -10.92
C GLU A 68 12.61 4.43 -9.44
N GLY A 69 13.17 3.37 -8.84
CA GLY A 69 13.65 3.38 -7.46
C GLY A 69 14.76 4.39 -7.21
N MET A 70 15.71 4.53 -8.13
CA MET A 70 16.79 5.52 -8.02
C MET A 70 16.29 6.94 -8.10
N ASP A 71 15.28 7.22 -8.92
CA ASP A 71 14.65 8.54 -8.99
C ASP A 71 13.86 8.85 -7.72
N LEU A 72 13.18 7.84 -7.16
CA LEU A 72 12.56 7.97 -5.83
C LEU A 72 13.62 8.30 -4.77
N VAL A 73 14.76 7.60 -4.76
CA VAL A 73 15.86 7.85 -3.82
C VAL A 73 16.31 9.30 -3.87
N LYS A 74 16.53 9.87 -5.06
CA LYS A 74 16.91 11.28 -5.23
C LYS A 74 15.83 12.23 -4.69
N ASN A 75 14.57 11.95 -5.03
CA ASN A 75 13.43 12.77 -4.62
C ASN A 75 13.27 12.78 -3.10
N VAL A 76 13.26 11.61 -2.44
CA VAL A 76 13.17 11.49 -0.97
C VAL A 76 14.38 12.11 -0.28
N SER A 77 15.59 11.95 -0.81
CA SER A 77 16.79 12.60 -0.27
C SER A 77 16.67 14.12 -0.24
N THR A 78 15.97 14.72 -1.20
CA THR A 78 15.69 16.16 -1.21
C THR A 78 14.69 16.55 -0.12
N ILE A 79 13.66 15.75 0.11
CA ILE A 79 12.69 15.95 1.19
C ILE A 79 13.37 15.82 2.56
N ARG A 80 14.24 14.82 2.74
CA ARG A 80 14.93 14.60 4.01
C ARG A 80 15.88 15.72 4.43
N LYS A 81 16.34 16.55 3.50
CA LYS A 81 17.13 17.76 3.84
C LYS A 81 16.34 18.74 4.74
N ILE A 82 15.02 18.75 4.66
CA ILE A 82 14.16 19.58 5.50
C ILE A 82 13.47 18.79 6.63
N LEU A 83 13.64 17.47 6.65
CA LEU A 83 13.16 16.55 7.68
C LEU A 83 14.33 15.70 8.22
N PRO A 84 15.30 16.30 8.90
CA PRO A 84 16.57 15.65 9.24
C PRO A 84 16.42 14.43 10.16
N ASN A 85 15.35 14.37 10.96
CA ASN A 85 15.09 13.25 11.86
C ASN A 85 14.33 12.11 11.19
N SER A 86 13.84 12.31 9.95
CA SER A 86 13.16 11.24 9.21
C SER A 86 14.16 10.18 8.77
N LYS A 87 13.71 8.92 8.73
CA LYS A 87 14.49 7.80 8.17
C LYS A 87 14.01 7.49 6.76
N PHE A 88 14.88 6.85 5.99
CA PHE A 88 14.49 6.23 4.73
C PHE A 88 14.95 4.78 4.72
N ILE A 89 14.00 3.86 4.59
CA ILE A 89 14.23 2.42 4.54
C ILE A 89 13.80 1.92 3.17
N ILE A 90 14.63 1.10 2.56
CA ILE A 90 14.33 0.46 1.26
C ILE A 90 14.48 -1.04 1.42
N TYR A 91 13.43 -1.79 1.11
CA TYR A 91 13.54 -3.23 0.98
C TYR A 91 14.02 -3.61 -0.43
N ASN A 92 15.12 -4.35 -0.46
CA ASN A 92 15.61 -5.01 -1.65
C ASN A 92 14.78 -6.27 -1.92
N LEU A 93 14.08 -6.29 -3.04
CA LEU A 93 13.26 -7.42 -3.51
C LEU A 93 13.95 -8.26 -4.60
N GLY A 94 15.29 -8.28 -4.63
CA GLY A 94 16.06 -9.03 -5.63
C GLY A 94 16.87 -8.15 -6.58
N MET A 95 17.51 -7.10 -6.08
CA MET A 95 18.52 -6.35 -6.82
C MET A 95 19.86 -7.12 -6.85
N SER A 96 20.59 -6.99 -7.95
CA SER A 96 21.98 -7.47 -8.04
C SER A 96 22.93 -6.67 -7.13
N GLU A 97 24.08 -7.22 -6.79
CA GLU A 97 25.10 -6.53 -5.99
C GLU A 97 25.53 -5.19 -6.62
N LYS A 98 25.68 -5.16 -7.95
CA LYS A 98 25.97 -3.92 -8.69
C LYS A 98 24.93 -2.83 -8.45
N HIS A 99 23.65 -3.17 -8.39
CA HIS A 99 22.57 -2.22 -8.14
C HIS A 99 22.50 -1.78 -6.67
N LYS A 100 22.75 -2.69 -5.73
CA LYS A 100 22.85 -2.34 -4.31
C LYS A 100 23.94 -1.29 -4.06
N VAL A 101 25.14 -1.49 -4.63
CA VAL A 101 26.24 -0.53 -4.53
C VAL A 101 25.83 0.84 -5.08
N LYS A 102 25.13 0.89 -6.23
CA LYS A 102 24.65 2.14 -6.80
C LYS A 102 23.63 2.85 -5.89
N VAL A 103 22.70 2.11 -5.25
CA VAL A 103 21.76 2.69 -4.28
C VAL A 103 22.53 3.31 -3.12
N LEU A 104 23.42 2.53 -2.48
CA LEU A 104 24.17 2.95 -1.29
C LEU A 104 25.14 4.11 -1.57
N ALA A 105 25.60 4.27 -2.81
CA ALA A 105 26.47 5.38 -3.20
C ALA A 105 25.77 6.76 -3.20
N VAL A 106 24.44 6.79 -3.30
CA VAL A 106 23.67 8.05 -3.43
C VAL A 106 22.58 8.21 -2.38
N CYS A 107 22.28 7.15 -1.65
CA CYS A 107 21.20 7.11 -0.68
C CYS A 107 21.74 7.18 0.73
N ASP A 108 21.37 8.23 1.46
CA ASP A 108 21.41 8.20 2.92
C ASP A 108 20.18 7.45 3.44
N CYS A 109 20.18 6.12 3.26
CA CYS A 109 19.06 5.24 3.59
C CYS A 109 19.56 3.90 4.14
N GLU A 110 18.66 3.20 4.78
CA GLU A 110 18.87 1.83 5.21
C GLU A 110 18.35 0.88 4.14
N LEU A 111 19.24 0.14 3.49
CA LEU A 111 18.89 -0.89 2.51
C LEU A 111 18.79 -2.24 3.23
N ARG A 112 17.58 -2.80 3.31
CA ARG A 112 17.29 -4.10 3.93
C ARG A 112 16.97 -5.15 2.88
N LEU A 113 17.42 -6.39 3.07
CA LEU A 113 16.89 -7.52 2.30
C LEU A 113 15.50 -7.87 2.85
N PHE A 114 14.52 -8.05 1.94
CA PHE A 114 13.21 -8.53 2.40
C PHE A 114 13.30 -10.02 2.74
N PRO A 115 12.90 -10.43 3.95
CA PRO A 115 13.12 -11.78 4.46
C PRO A 115 12.03 -12.76 3.96
N PHE A 116 12.02 -13.08 2.66
CA PHE A 116 11.03 -13.97 2.06
C PHE A 116 10.97 -15.33 2.75
N GLU A 117 12.11 -15.82 3.22
CA GLU A 117 12.25 -17.12 3.90
C GLU A 117 11.51 -17.24 5.23
N ARG A 118 11.09 -16.09 5.80
CA ARG A 118 10.31 -16.04 7.04
C ARG A 118 8.81 -16.19 6.82
N PHE A 119 8.37 -16.21 5.57
CA PHE A 119 6.96 -16.16 5.20
C PHE A 119 6.57 -17.35 4.31
N PRO A 120 5.26 -17.63 4.14
CA PRO A 120 4.82 -18.65 3.18
C PRO A 120 5.34 -18.39 1.76
N ASP A 121 5.65 -19.45 1.01
CA ASP A 121 6.25 -19.38 -0.34
C ASP A 121 5.49 -18.46 -1.31
N PHE A 122 4.16 -18.41 -1.22
CA PHE A 122 3.35 -17.56 -2.10
C PHE A 122 3.57 -16.05 -1.88
N VAL A 123 4.17 -15.63 -0.74
CA VAL A 123 4.58 -14.24 -0.51
C VAL A 123 5.70 -13.85 -1.49
N GLY A 124 6.52 -14.82 -1.91
CA GLY A 124 7.56 -14.65 -2.93
C GLY A 124 7.03 -14.44 -4.35
N ILE A 125 5.73 -14.61 -4.59
CA ILE A 125 5.11 -14.28 -5.88
C ILE A 125 5.03 -12.76 -6.03
N MET A 126 6.04 -12.18 -6.66
CA MET A 126 6.25 -10.72 -6.73
C MET A 126 5.01 -9.94 -7.21
N LYS A 127 4.33 -10.46 -8.25
CA LYS A 127 3.11 -9.86 -8.82
C LYS A 127 1.86 -10.06 -7.96
N GLY A 128 1.94 -10.81 -6.87
CA GLY A 128 0.87 -10.99 -5.89
C GLY A 128 0.88 -9.92 -4.81
N TYR A 129 1.95 -9.14 -4.70
CA TYR A 129 2.12 -8.02 -3.77
C TYR A 129 1.89 -8.35 -2.29
N ALA A 130 1.82 -9.64 -1.89
CA ALA A 130 1.67 -10.03 -0.48
C ALA A 130 2.84 -9.56 0.39
N TRP A 131 4.03 -9.40 -0.17
CA TRP A 131 5.20 -8.84 0.48
C TRP A 131 5.01 -7.38 0.94
N LYS A 132 4.14 -6.59 0.29
CA LYS A 132 4.00 -5.14 0.57
C LYS A 132 3.43 -4.85 1.96
N PRO A 133 2.25 -5.36 2.38
CA PRO A 133 1.78 -5.16 3.75
C PRO A 133 2.75 -5.71 4.79
N LEU A 134 3.49 -6.78 4.48
CA LEU A 134 4.52 -7.32 5.38
C LEU A 134 5.71 -6.38 5.51
N ALA A 135 6.20 -5.81 4.39
CA ALA A 135 7.27 -4.82 4.42
C ALA A 135 6.88 -3.57 5.25
N ILE A 136 5.64 -3.10 5.08
CA ILE A 136 5.10 -1.99 5.85
C ILE A 136 5.06 -2.36 7.34
N GLN A 137 4.54 -3.55 7.69
CA GLN A 137 4.41 -3.98 9.07
C GLN A 137 5.76 -4.21 9.76
N LEU A 138 6.74 -4.78 9.07
CA LEU A 138 8.10 -4.96 9.61
C LEU A 138 8.75 -3.62 10.02
N VAL A 139 8.38 -2.53 9.34
CA VAL A 139 8.85 -1.19 9.71
C VAL A 139 7.92 -0.55 10.75
N ALA A 140 6.61 -0.68 10.60
CA ALA A 140 5.61 -0.10 11.50
C ALA A 140 5.68 -0.68 12.93
N ARG A 141 6.22 -1.89 13.08
CA ARG A 141 6.51 -2.51 14.38
C ARG A 141 7.40 -1.63 15.26
N ASP A 142 8.47 -1.10 14.67
CA ASP A 142 9.50 -0.33 15.38
C ASP A 142 9.36 1.19 15.15
N HIS A 143 8.65 1.57 14.09
CA HIS A 143 8.46 2.95 13.64
C HIS A 143 6.99 3.17 13.24
N PRO A 144 6.11 3.49 14.17
CA PRO A 144 4.67 3.52 13.89
C PRO A 144 4.21 4.66 12.96
N PHE A 145 5.07 5.60 12.58
CA PHE A 145 4.76 6.59 11.54
C PHE A 145 5.49 6.24 10.25
N VAL A 146 4.78 5.60 9.31
CA VAL A 146 5.33 5.10 8.04
C VAL A 146 4.67 5.80 6.86
N ILE A 147 5.48 6.19 5.89
CA ILE A 147 5.03 6.67 4.58
C ILE A 147 5.51 5.67 3.53
N TRP A 148 4.59 4.83 3.06
CA TRP A 148 4.85 3.89 1.98
C TRP A 148 4.81 4.59 0.63
N MET A 149 5.79 4.29 -0.21
CA MET A 149 5.90 4.80 -1.58
C MET A 149 6.34 3.70 -2.52
N ASP A 150 5.55 3.40 -3.54
CA ASP A 150 6.04 2.61 -4.68
C ASP A 150 7.16 3.40 -5.39
N ALA A 151 8.01 2.71 -6.15
CA ALA A 151 9.16 3.31 -6.84
C ALA A 151 8.79 4.47 -7.78
N SER A 152 7.54 4.53 -8.25
CA SER A 152 7.02 5.57 -9.14
C SER A 152 6.60 6.87 -8.45
N VAL A 153 6.52 6.91 -7.12
CA VAL A 153 6.05 8.10 -6.38
C VAL A 153 7.11 9.20 -6.38
N ARG A 154 6.69 10.45 -6.61
CA ARG A 154 7.54 11.65 -6.50
C ARG A 154 6.82 12.74 -5.73
N PHE A 155 7.45 13.26 -4.69
CA PHE A 155 7.00 14.50 -4.07
C PHE A 155 7.27 15.67 -5.03
N ILE A 156 6.29 16.57 -5.15
CA ILE A 156 6.38 17.77 -5.98
C ILE A 156 6.39 19.07 -5.16
N THR A 157 6.28 18.95 -3.84
CA THR A 157 6.43 20.04 -2.88
C THR A 157 7.28 19.59 -1.69
N LYS A 158 7.84 20.57 -0.98
CA LYS A 158 8.54 20.34 0.29
C LYS A 158 7.63 20.53 1.50
N ASP A 159 6.48 21.16 1.32
CA ASP A 159 5.50 21.38 2.38
C ASP A 159 4.62 20.14 2.58
N LEU A 160 5.08 19.24 3.44
CA LEU A 160 4.39 18.01 3.79
C LEU A 160 3.69 18.08 5.16
N GLN A 161 3.92 19.14 5.93
CA GLN A 161 3.42 19.26 7.29
C GLN A 161 1.89 19.14 7.38
N PRO A 162 1.08 19.78 6.50
CA PRO A 162 -0.38 19.64 6.55
C PRO A 162 -0.84 18.18 6.42
N TRP A 163 -0.14 17.39 5.61
CA TRP A 163 -0.44 15.96 5.41
C TRP A 163 -0.02 15.10 6.59
N PHE A 164 1.10 15.46 7.24
CA PHE A 164 1.53 14.80 8.47
C PHE A 164 0.55 15.07 9.63
N ASP A 165 0.07 16.29 9.75
CA ASP A 165 -0.94 16.62 10.76
C ASP A 165 -2.26 15.89 10.47
N LYS A 166 -2.66 15.83 9.21
CA LYS A 166 -3.85 15.11 8.78
C LYS A 166 -3.77 13.62 9.11
N VAL A 167 -2.66 12.93 8.77
CA VAL A 167 -2.52 11.51 9.06
C VAL A 167 -2.39 11.20 10.54
N ARG A 168 -1.75 12.07 11.34
CA ARG A 168 -1.71 11.91 12.80
C ARG A 168 -3.10 11.91 13.42
N ASN A 169 -4.00 12.71 12.88
CA ASN A 169 -5.39 12.79 13.36
C ASN A 169 -6.26 11.65 12.84
N LEU A 170 -6.03 11.17 11.63
CA LEU A 170 -6.90 10.22 10.94
C LEU A 170 -6.37 8.77 10.94
N GLY A 171 -5.08 8.58 11.16
CA GLY A 171 -4.42 7.29 11.22
C GLY A 171 -3.94 6.77 9.86
N VAL A 172 -4.75 6.80 8.81
CA VAL A 172 -4.39 6.32 7.47
C VAL A 172 -4.86 7.27 6.40
N LEU A 173 -4.00 7.57 5.43
CA LEU A 173 -4.33 8.30 4.20
C LEU A 173 -3.86 7.50 3.00
N ALA A 174 -4.67 7.45 1.93
CA ALA A 174 -4.31 6.82 0.66
C ALA A 174 -4.93 7.57 -0.52
N SER A 175 -4.40 7.35 -1.73
CA SER A 175 -4.98 7.88 -2.96
C SER A 175 -6.24 7.11 -3.33
N VAL A 176 -7.20 7.77 -3.98
CA VAL A 176 -8.39 7.10 -4.52
C VAL A 176 -8.14 6.69 -5.96
N GLY A 177 -8.52 5.47 -6.30
CA GLY A 177 -8.50 4.96 -7.67
C GLY A 177 -9.77 5.29 -8.45
N HIS A 178 -9.95 4.66 -9.60
CA HIS A 178 -10.99 5.04 -10.55
C HIS A 178 -12.20 4.12 -10.57
N ALA A 179 -12.03 2.86 -10.17
CA ALA A 179 -13.07 1.83 -10.32
C ALA A 179 -13.63 1.38 -8.95
N PRO A 180 -14.88 0.84 -8.95
CA PRO A 180 -15.44 0.23 -7.75
C PRO A 180 -14.61 -0.94 -7.23
N VAL A 181 -14.51 -1.07 -5.91
CA VAL A 181 -13.80 -2.19 -5.24
C VAL A 181 -14.35 -3.55 -5.69
N ALA A 182 -15.67 -3.66 -5.85
CA ALA A 182 -16.31 -4.89 -6.31
C ALA A 182 -15.83 -5.36 -7.69
N MET A 183 -15.42 -4.43 -8.57
CA MET A 183 -14.90 -4.74 -9.91
C MET A 183 -13.41 -5.10 -9.92
N ARG A 184 -12.68 -4.66 -8.92
CA ARG A 184 -11.22 -4.78 -8.84
C ARG A 184 -10.75 -5.78 -7.78
N THR A 185 -11.67 -6.58 -7.24
CA THR A 185 -11.38 -7.55 -6.19
C THR A 185 -11.93 -8.93 -6.56
N HIS A 186 -11.06 -9.93 -6.49
CA HIS A 186 -11.43 -11.31 -6.80
C HIS A 186 -12.46 -11.86 -5.79
N PRO A 187 -13.47 -12.64 -6.23
CA PRO A 187 -14.50 -13.19 -5.35
C PRO A 187 -13.95 -13.99 -4.16
N LEU A 188 -12.86 -14.74 -4.35
CA LEU A 188 -12.24 -15.52 -3.29
C LEU A 188 -11.75 -14.63 -2.12
N THR A 189 -11.28 -13.43 -2.41
CA THR A 189 -10.90 -12.44 -1.41
C THR A 189 -12.11 -12.06 -0.53
N PHE A 190 -13.26 -11.75 -1.14
CA PHE A 190 -14.49 -11.49 -0.40
C PHE A 190 -14.94 -12.69 0.42
N GLN A 191 -14.84 -13.91 -0.13
CA GLN A 191 -15.18 -15.14 0.60
C GLN A 191 -14.30 -15.34 1.83
N THR A 192 -12.97 -15.12 1.68
CA THR A 192 -12.01 -15.27 2.79
C THR A 192 -12.28 -14.25 3.91
N LEU A 193 -12.68 -13.04 3.56
CA LEU A 193 -13.05 -11.99 4.52
C LEU A 193 -14.50 -12.12 5.02
N VAL A 194 -15.25 -13.11 4.52
CA VAL A 194 -16.70 -13.24 4.79
C VAL A 194 -17.46 -11.95 4.42
N GLU A 195 -17.04 -11.32 3.32
CA GLU A 195 -17.64 -10.10 2.78
C GLU A 195 -18.57 -10.40 1.59
N LYS A 196 -19.55 -9.54 1.38
CA LYS A 196 -20.37 -9.58 0.17
C LYS A 196 -19.83 -8.58 -0.85
N GLN A 197 -19.50 -9.06 -2.04
CA GLN A 197 -18.95 -8.23 -3.11
C GLN A 197 -19.87 -7.04 -3.45
N CYS A 198 -21.19 -7.25 -3.47
CA CYS A 198 -22.18 -6.21 -3.75
C CYS A 198 -22.15 -5.02 -2.77
N THR A 199 -21.65 -5.23 -1.54
CA THR A 199 -21.49 -4.17 -0.54
C THR A 199 -20.58 -3.03 -1.05
N PHE A 200 -19.60 -3.36 -1.90
CA PHE A 200 -18.56 -2.45 -2.39
C PHE A 200 -18.74 -2.02 -3.85
N ARG A 201 -19.94 -2.14 -4.41
CA ARG A 201 -20.20 -1.87 -5.83
C ARG A 201 -20.19 -0.39 -6.20
N GLU A 202 -20.47 0.49 -5.24
CA GLU A 202 -20.57 1.95 -5.46
C GLU A 202 -19.32 2.69 -5.01
N ASP A 203 -18.49 2.05 -4.17
CA ASP A 203 -17.35 2.70 -3.55
C ASP A 203 -16.08 2.48 -4.35
N LYS A 204 -15.36 3.56 -4.62
CA LYS A 204 -14.10 3.50 -5.35
C LYS A 204 -13.00 2.85 -4.53
N GLU A 205 -12.10 2.15 -5.21
CA GLU A 205 -10.89 1.59 -4.63
C GLU A 205 -9.92 2.67 -4.15
N PHE A 206 -9.06 2.30 -3.20
CA PHE A 206 -7.90 3.08 -2.79
C PHE A 206 -6.64 2.48 -3.38
N GLU A 207 -5.71 3.30 -3.83
CA GLU A 207 -4.45 2.86 -4.41
C GLU A 207 -3.41 2.59 -3.33
N ALA A 208 -2.78 1.42 -3.40
CA ALA A 208 -1.69 1.05 -2.50
C ALA A 208 -0.31 1.58 -2.95
N THR A 209 -0.28 2.49 -3.91
CA THR A 209 0.94 3.08 -4.48
C THR A 209 1.59 4.07 -3.53
N PHE A 210 0.77 4.86 -2.82
CA PHE A 210 1.22 5.84 -1.85
C PHE A 210 0.27 5.84 -0.64
N ILE A 211 0.81 5.53 0.54
CA ILE A 211 0.03 5.39 1.77
C ILE A 211 0.78 6.05 2.92
N MET A 212 0.10 6.89 3.68
CA MET A 212 0.60 7.39 4.96
C MET A 212 -0.11 6.66 6.10
N ILE A 213 0.64 6.16 7.06
CA ILE A 213 0.14 5.37 8.19
C ILE A 213 0.71 5.95 9.48
N TYR A 214 -0.18 6.39 10.37
CA TYR A 214 0.14 6.72 11.75
C TYR A 214 -0.44 5.63 12.64
N GLY A 215 0.40 4.69 13.01
CA GLY A 215 0.05 3.39 13.59
C GLY A 215 -0.36 3.45 15.04
N THR A 216 -1.41 4.21 15.38
CA THR A 216 -2.08 4.16 16.68
C THR A 216 -2.54 2.74 17.00
N MET A 217 -2.89 2.47 18.27
CA MET A 217 -3.43 1.16 18.66
C MET A 217 -4.63 0.75 17.81
N PHE A 218 -5.50 1.71 17.46
CA PHE A 218 -6.64 1.48 16.57
C PHE A 218 -6.21 1.06 15.16
N VAL A 219 -5.28 1.82 14.54
CA VAL A 219 -4.78 1.53 13.19
C VAL A 219 -4.06 0.19 13.15
N ARG A 220 -3.28 -0.10 14.18
CA ARG A 220 -2.56 -1.36 14.30
C ARG A 220 -3.52 -2.55 14.39
N GLU A 221 -4.53 -2.51 15.25
CA GLU A 221 -5.42 -3.64 15.50
C GLU A 221 -6.44 -3.85 14.37
N TYR A 222 -7.01 -2.75 13.84
CA TYR A 222 -8.14 -2.86 12.90
C TYR A 222 -7.77 -2.61 11.43
N PHE A 223 -6.57 -2.08 11.16
CA PHE A 223 -6.11 -1.87 9.79
C PHE A 223 -4.87 -2.72 9.46
N LEU A 224 -3.75 -2.54 10.16
CA LEU A 224 -2.49 -3.23 9.82
C LEU A 224 -2.60 -4.74 10.06
N LYS A 225 -3.07 -5.16 11.22
CA LYS A 225 -3.18 -6.58 11.56
C LYS A 225 -4.05 -7.38 10.58
N PRO A 226 -5.30 -6.97 10.23
CA PRO A 226 -6.07 -7.71 9.23
C PRO A 226 -5.46 -7.66 7.82
N TRP A 227 -4.82 -6.55 7.41
CA TRP A 227 -4.14 -6.46 6.12
C TRP A 227 -2.96 -7.43 6.02
N VAL A 228 -2.11 -7.47 7.02
CA VAL A 228 -0.99 -8.41 7.16
C VAL A 228 -1.48 -9.85 7.25
N SER A 229 -2.51 -10.11 8.04
CA SER A 229 -3.09 -11.45 8.19
C SER A 229 -3.65 -11.99 6.87
N CYS A 230 -4.30 -11.14 6.08
CA CYS A 230 -4.76 -11.50 4.73
C CYS A 230 -3.56 -11.79 3.81
N ALA A 231 -2.46 -11.03 3.90
CA ALA A 231 -1.25 -11.26 3.12
C ALA A 231 -0.57 -12.61 3.46
N LEU A 232 -0.77 -13.12 4.67
CA LEU A 232 -0.25 -14.41 5.15
C LEU A 232 -1.24 -15.57 4.96
N THR A 233 -2.45 -15.30 4.48
CA THR A 233 -3.48 -16.30 4.30
C THR A 233 -3.66 -16.63 2.82
N LYS A 234 -3.40 -17.89 2.45
CA LYS A 234 -3.56 -18.36 1.06
C LYS A 234 -5.00 -18.11 0.58
N GLY A 235 -5.14 -17.52 -0.61
CA GLY A 235 -6.44 -17.21 -1.19
C GLY A 235 -7.05 -15.87 -0.75
N CYS A 236 -6.48 -15.19 0.23
CA CYS A 236 -6.99 -13.89 0.67
C CYS A 236 -6.48 -12.74 -0.21
N LEU A 237 -5.21 -12.39 -0.12
CA LEU A 237 -4.62 -11.33 -0.93
C LEU A 237 -4.15 -11.86 -2.29
N VAL A 238 -3.63 -13.08 -2.32
CA VAL A 238 -3.23 -13.79 -3.55
C VAL A 238 -4.18 -14.95 -3.80
N PRO A 239 -5.25 -14.75 -4.59
CA PRO A 239 -6.29 -15.77 -4.78
C PRO A 239 -5.83 -16.97 -5.60
N ASP A 240 -4.81 -16.81 -6.46
CA ASP A 240 -4.28 -17.85 -7.35
C ASP A 240 -2.74 -17.71 -7.41
N GLU A 241 -2.06 -18.82 -7.73
CA GLU A 241 -0.61 -18.87 -7.94
C GLU A 241 -0.17 -18.21 -9.26
N SER A 242 -1.12 -17.82 -10.13
CA SER A 242 -0.87 -17.14 -11.40
C SER A 242 -1.42 -15.70 -11.41
N PRO A 243 -0.92 -14.79 -10.54
CA PRO A 243 -1.51 -13.46 -10.37
C PRO A 243 -1.45 -12.58 -11.63
N SER A 244 -0.60 -12.90 -12.61
CA SER A 244 -0.54 -12.16 -13.87
C SER A 244 -1.86 -12.13 -14.66
N LYS A 245 -2.75 -13.09 -14.43
CA LYS A 245 -4.09 -13.11 -15.05
C LYS A 245 -4.98 -11.96 -14.58
N TYR A 246 -4.74 -11.43 -13.39
CA TYR A 246 -5.61 -10.46 -12.72
C TYR A 246 -5.06 -9.03 -12.73
N ILE A 247 -3.86 -8.80 -13.28
CA ILE A 247 -3.24 -7.48 -13.30
C ILE A 247 -3.83 -6.59 -14.39
N ASN A 248 -4.33 -7.19 -15.49
CA ASN A 248 -4.89 -6.41 -16.60
C ASN A 248 -6.31 -5.95 -16.29
N CYS A 249 -6.40 -4.90 -15.51
CA CYS A 249 -7.64 -4.27 -15.09
C CYS A 249 -8.12 -3.14 -16.03
N ASN A 250 -7.63 -3.10 -17.25
CA ASN A 250 -7.93 -2.05 -18.25
C ASN A 250 -9.26 -2.28 -19.00
N GLY A 251 -10.12 -3.16 -18.49
CA GLY A 251 -11.44 -3.41 -19.07
C GLY A 251 -12.31 -2.16 -19.08
N ASP A 252 -13.10 -2.02 -20.12
CA ASP A 252 -14.16 -1.02 -20.25
C ASP A 252 -15.06 -1.07 -19.00
N ALA A 253 -15.13 0.03 -18.26
CA ALA A 253 -15.95 0.15 -17.05
C ALA A 253 -17.45 -0.11 -17.33
N SER A 254 -17.88 -0.03 -18.59
CA SER A 254 -19.23 -0.40 -19.05
C SER A 254 -19.44 -1.91 -19.16
N LYS A 255 -18.36 -2.70 -19.13
CA LYS A 255 -18.40 -4.16 -19.17
C LYS A 255 -17.69 -4.72 -17.95
N PRO A 256 -18.38 -4.87 -16.83
CA PRO A 256 -17.78 -5.32 -15.58
C PRO A 256 -17.24 -6.74 -15.70
N HIS A 257 -15.94 -6.86 -15.84
CA HIS A 257 -15.23 -8.15 -15.78
C HIS A 257 -14.91 -8.48 -14.32
N TYR A 258 -15.92 -8.86 -13.55
CA TYR A 258 -15.81 -9.11 -12.11
C TYR A 258 -14.85 -10.24 -11.72
N PHE A 259 -14.35 -11.01 -12.68
CA PHE A 259 -13.48 -12.17 -12.41
C PHE A 259 -12.08 -12.04 -12.99
N ASP A 260 -11.83 -11.05 -13.84
CA ASP A 260 -10.57 -10.93 -14.59
C ASP A 260 -9.63 -9.89 -14.03
N CYS A 261 -10.06 -9.12 -13.04
CA CYS A 261 -9.29 -8.07 -12.40
C CYS A 261 -9.19 -8.27 -10.90
N HIS A 262 -7.98 -8.23 -10.38
CA HIS A 262 -7.70 -8.20 -8.96
C HIS A 262 -6.52 -7.28 -8.67
N ARG A 263 -6.67 -6.42 -7.67
CA ARG A 263 -5.67 -5.43 -7.30
C ARG A 263 -4.91 -5.78 -6.01
N PHE A 264 -4.95 -7.06 -5.62
CA PHE A 264 -4.16 -7.65 -4.54
C PHE A 264 -4.18 -6.82 -3.23
N ASP A 265 -3.01 -6.30 -2.84
CA ASP A 265 -2.81 -5.42 -1.66
C ASP A 265 -3.78 -4.24 -1.62
N GLN A 266 -4.04 -3.62 -2.77
CA GLN A 266 -4.96 -2.50 -2.94
C GLN A 266 -6.43 -2.90 -2.69
N SER A 267 -6.83 -4.12 -3.06
CA SER A 267 -8.18 -4.63 -2.81
C SER A 267 -8.48 -4.71 -1.30
N ILE A 268 -7.54 -5.25 -0.53
CA ILE A 268 -7.70 -5.38 0.93
C ILE A 268 -7.62 -4.01 1.61
N LEU A 269 -6.66 -3.18 1.21
CA LEU A 269 -6.55 -1.78 1.64
C LEU A 269 -7.90 -1.08 1.50
N SER A 270 -8.53 -1.21 0.33
CA SER A 270 -9.81 -0.55 0.02
C SER A 270 -10.96 -1.07 0.89
N ILE A 271 -11.08 -2.39 1.05
CA ILE A 271 -12.12 -2.98 1.89
C ILE A 271 -11.97 -2.50 3.34
N LEU A 272 -10.75 -2.52 3.87
CA LEU A 272 -10.49 -2.09 5.25
C LEU A 272 -10.78 -0.59 5.45
N LEU A 273 -10.29 0.27 4.56
CA LEU A 273 -10.54 1.72 4.68
C LEU A 273 -12.04 2.03 4.62
N LEU A 274 -12.77 1.41 3.69
CA LEU A 274 -14.20 1.60 3.57
C LEU A 274 -14.96 1.08 4.78
N ARG A 275 -14.58 -0.04 5.37
CA ARG A 275 -15.21 -0.54 6.61
C ARG A 275 -14.93 0.36 7.80
N LEU A 276 -13.69 0.80 7.96
CA LEU A 276 -13.29 1.56 9.15
C LEU A 276 -13.73 3.02 9.12
N TYR A 277 -13.82 3.61 7.92
CA TYR A 277 -13.94 5.06 7.77
C TYR A 277 -15.05 5.51 6.81
N HIS A 278 -16.01 4.64 6.46
CA HIS A 278 -17.05 4.95 5.46
C HIS A 278 -17.71 6.31 5.65
N GLU A 279 -18.09 6.67 6.89
CA GLU A 279 -18.80 7.92 7.21
C GLU A 279 -17.97 9.18 6.89
N ASN A 280 -16.65 9.10 6.99
CA ASN A 280 -15.72 10.21 6.74
C ASN A 280 -14.61 9.85 5.74
N ILE A 281 -14.88 8.89 4.86
CA ILE A 281 -13.88 8.33 3.94
C ILE A 281 -13.21 9.40 3.06
N GLN A 282 -13.92 10.47 2.71
CA GLN A 282 -13.37 11.59 1.94
C GLN A 282 -12.19 12.28 2.65
N SER A 283 -12.22 12.30 3.99
CA SER A 283 -11.10 12.85 4.78
C SER A 283 -9.83 12.00 4.68
N HIS A 284 -9.93 10.72 4.34
CA HIS A 284 -8.81 9.80 4.21
C HIS A 284 -8.17 9.80 2.81
N ILE A 285 -8.71 10.59 1.87
CA ILE A 285 -8.19 10.71 0.52
C ILE A 285 -7.01 11.68 0.48
N MET A 286 -5.93 11.21 -0.13
CA MET A 286 -4.83 12.06 -0.57
C MET A 286 -5.07 12.54 -2.00
N HIS A 287 -4.95 13.84 -2.20
CA HIS A 287 -5.01 14.44 -3.52
C HIS A 287 -3.62 14.64 -4.12
N HIS A 288 -3.53 14.67 -5.46
CA HIS A 288 -2.26 14.79 -6.20
C HIS A 288 -1.61 16.19 -6.14
N GLU A 289 -1.90 16.98 -5.09
CA GLU A 289 -1.38 18.34 -4.92
C GLU A 289 0.10 18.37 -4.52
N PHE A 290 0.57 17.30 -3.85
CA PHE A 290 1.93 17.25 -3.29
C PHE A 290 2.78 16.09 -3.81
N TYR A 291 2.22 15.21 -4.65
CA TYR A 291 2.94 14.10 -5.27
C TYR A 291 2.43 13.78 -6.67
N ARG A 292 3.23 13.03 -7.43
CA ARG A 292 2.90 12.48 -8.76
C ARG A 292 3.38 11.05 -8.86
N PHE A 293 2.83 10.31 -9.81
CA PHE A 293 3.34 9.02 -10.24
C PHE A 293 4.13 9.20 -11.53
N CYS A 294 5.41 8.82 -11.51
CA CYS A 294 6.30 8.96 -12.65
C CYS A 294 6.95 7.62 -12.98
N LYS A 295 6.79 7.17 -14.21
CA LYS A 295 7.52 6.02 -14.72
C LYS A 295 8.80 6.51 -15.37
N SER A 296 9.95 6.04 -14.92
CA SER A 296 11.24 6.36 -15.52
C SER A 296 11.51 5.39 -16.67
N ALA A 297 11.78 5.93 -17.86
CA ALA A 297 11.91 5.13 -19.07
C ALA A 297 13.37 4.77 -19.44
N ASP A 298 14.41 5.54 -18.96
CA ASP A 298 15.76 5.45 -19.47
C ASP A 298 16.86 5.43 -18.40
N GLU A 299 17.90 4.60 -18.62
CA GLU A 299 19.10 4.51 -17.77
C GLU A 299 20.01 5.77 -17.85
N GLU A 300 19.90 6.61 -18.87
CA GLU A 300 20.78 7.76 -19.12
C GLU A 300 20.63 8.92 -18.12
N TRP A 301 19.58 8.93 -17.32
CA TRP A 301 19.30 9.99 -16.32
C TRP A 301 20.20 9.94 -15.07
N TYR A 302 21.13 8.98 -14.97
CA TYR A 302 21.96 8.74 -13.77
C TYR A 302 23.30 9.47 -13.75
N LEU A 303 23.50 10.50 -14.54
CA LEU A 303 24.74 11.28 -14.49
C LEU A 303 24.74 12.22 -13.28
N PRO A 304 25.86 12.33 -12.51
CA PRO A 304 25.98 13.12 -11.28
C PRO A 304 25.63 14.60 -11.38
N GLN A 305 25.62 15.15 -12.61
CA GLN A 305 25.37 16.57 -12.89
C GLN A 305 23.91 17.02 -12.70
N PHE A 306 22.95 16.11 -12.43
CA PHE A 306 21.54 16.46 -12.27
C PHE A 306 21.07 16.50 -10.80
N VAL A 307 21.99 16.65 -9.84
CA VAL A 307 21.68 16.71 -8.40
C VAL A 307 21.03 18.04 -7.99
N ASN A 308 20.98 19.04 -8.86
CA ASN A 308 20.45 20.36 -8.53
C ASN A 308 19.10 20.60 -9.17
N GLU A 309 18.12 20.85 -8.28
CA GLU A 309 16.76 21.36 -8.51
C GLU A 309 15.67 20.32 -8.83
N PHE A 310 14.49 20.56 -8.22
CA PHE A 310 13.20 19.98 -8.56
C PHE A 310 12.83 20.26 -10.03
N ARG A 311 13.52 19.65 -10.96
CA ARG A 311 12.97 19.54 -12.29
C ARG A 311 12.10 18.29 -12.32
N VAL A 312 10.80 18.50 -12.20
CA VAL A 312 9.80 17.58 -12.72
C VAL A 312 10.25 17.27 -14.14
N ALA A 313 10.69 16.04 -14.40
CA ALA A 313 10.93 15.59 -15.75
C ALA A 313 9.72 15.96 -16.58
N ASN A 314 9.98 16.49 -17.78
CA ASN A 314 8.96 16.98 -18.70
C ASN A 314 7.71 16.11 -18.69
N SER A 315 6.58 16.75 -18.67
CA SER A 315 5.20 16.33 -18.43
C SER A 315 4.66 15.09 -19.18
N GLN A 316 5.48 14.30 -19.84
CA GLN A 316 5.05 13.15 -20.65
C GLN A 316 5.17 11.79 -19.91
N THR A 317 5.82 11.71 -18.76
CA THR A 317 6.03 10.45 -18.01
C THR A 317 5.43 10.45 -16.59
N CYS A 318 4.90 11.57 -16.12
CA CYS A 318 4.22 11.68 -14.83
C CYS A 318 2.71 11.90 -15.02
N MET A 319 1.89 11.08 -14.34
CA MET A 319 0.43 11.23 -14.24
C MET A 319 0.03 11.86 -12.91
#